data_fdad750f8557104d08fce13376f41665
#
_entry.id   fdad750f8557104d08fce13376f41665
#
_cell.length_a   1.000
_cell.length_b   1.000
_cell.length_c   1.000
_cell.angle_alpha   90.00
_cell.angle_beta   90.00
_cell.angle_gamma   90.00
#
_symmetry.space_group_name_H-M   'P 1'
#
loop_
_entity.id
_entity.type
_entity.pdbx_description
1 polymer ?
#
loop_
_entity_poly.entity_id
_entity_poly.type
_entity_poly.pdbx_seq_one_letter_code
_entity_poly.pdbx_strand_id
1 'polypeptide(L)'
;MKKKGLLLPIILSLVLSSLACHESSSKEEHSDTSIIESSLSSALESSSNNSSKASDELENNGITCAYHVPNETIRIEPTIIQRGIARYTCPICGGFTESYIYDLDEFAFESKTYMYDGKEKELLIEGLLPYGVTVQYQNNKLTDIGSINATAVVKAPDGSLLDVKNATLTIIENTGLPNIRINTTTGADPDYKDKTNYTAMTTIVDNCLDKYKINGITGGIRARGNSTNYDGISKRPWRLKFDSKINLLGLNEGQKYKSWVLLAEYFDQSLYRNAFAYTMGNSLFNYSNNYCSDYQHVNFYLNGDYRGVYVLAEQQQVNSGRIDIAEPGSSNLDEKVGYLIEIDIRADDDDPYFTVGPKSQRSAWGTWSGGIMINGVRVVSSTYAIKSDTFDEKQNKYIEKYVDNAMTALLNAVQGKGLQVINDNNELVESPYDNQYDTLNSFLDMDSFIKTCILQELMKNYDVGFGSFYLYVDFTATSKHKKLTFGAPWDFDLSAGNKQSGNIIKTDNEFIKSGFGEANFNPWLYLLSQTDFYNELIKKYYTVFANSLVFEKAINEINYGTEAYKNDFNNDTERWKNGAEKTRMQTRQYKSQKEASTYLVDWLTKRKTYMDKVYLS
;
A
#
# COMPACT_ATOMS: atom_id res chain seq x y z
N MET A 1 -13.23 9.90 -4.62
CA MET A 1 -13.53 11.18 -3.94
C MET A 1 -13.84 10.88 -2.48
N LYS A 2 -12.82 10.75 -1.65
CA LYS A 2 -13.01 10.70 -0.19
C LYS A 2 -13.51 12.09 0.23
N LYS A 3 -14.76 12.19 0.67
CA LYS A 3 -15.31 13.42 1.21
C LYS A 3 -14.65 13.68 2.55
N LYS A 4 -13.87 14.75 2.66
CA LYS A 4 -13.51 15.32 3.97
C LYS A 4 -14.83 15.72 4.66
N GLY A 5 -15.18 14.99 5.69
CA GLY A 5 -16.33 15.34 6.54
C GLY A 5 -16.00 16.58 7.35
N LEU A 6 -16.66 17.68 7.00
CA LEU A 6 -16.76 18.84 7.87
C LEU A 6 -17.63 18.43 9.06
N LEU A 7 -17.09 18.37 10.25
CA LEU A 7 -17.84 18.20 11.48
C LEU A 7 -18.62 19.48 11.75
N LEU A 8 -19.93 19.45 11.43
CA LEU A 8 -20.90 20.38 12.01
C LEU A 8 -21.56 19.69 13.22
N PRO A 9 -21.76 20.38 14.33
CA PRO A 9 -22.46 19.81 15.47
C PRO A 9 -23.93 19.64 15.13
N ILE A 10 -24.43 18.40 15.17
CA ILE A 10 -25.86 18.09 15.05
C ILE A 10 -26.51 18.31 16.41
N ILE A 11 -27.37 19.33 16.48
CA ILE A 11 -28.31 19.52 17.58
C ILE A 11 -29.40 18.46 17.43
N LEU A 12 -29.49 17.56 18.39
CA LEU A 12 -30.49 16.52 18.47
C LEU A 12 -31.80 17.10 19.03
N SER A 13 -32.80 17.33 18.19
CA SER A 13 -34.19 17.61 18.64
C SER A 13 -34.95 16.30 18.75
N LEU A 14 -35.32 15.96 20.00
CA LEU A 14 -36.26 14.88 20.32
C LEU A 14 -37.68 15.23 19.82
N VAL A 15 -38.27 14.34 19.04
CA VAL A 15 -39.72 14.28 18.87
C VAL A 15 -40.18 12.90 19.36
N LEU A 16 -40.89 12.93 20.50
CA LEU A 16 -41.67 11.80 20.99
C LEU A 16 -42.96 11.68 20.15
N SER A 17 -43.25 10.50 19.64
CA SER A 17 -44.63 10.09 19.33
C SER A 17 -44.87 8.66 19.78
N SER A 18 -45.75 8.56 20.76
CA SER A 18 -46.37 7.36 21.30
C SER A 18 -47.29 6.70 20.26
N LEU A 19 -47.34 5.36 20.22
CA LEU A 19 -48.61 4.61 20.08
C LEU A 19 -48.43 3.13 20.44
N ALA A 20 -49.46 2.61 21.05
CA ALA A 20 -49.55 1.46 21.91
C ALA A 20 -49.78 0.10 21.25
N CYS A 21 -49.39 -0.93 22.02
CA CYS A 21 -49.96 -2.27 22.24
C CYS A 21 -50.43 -3.15 21.08
N HIS A 22 -49.84 -4.33 20.96
CA HIS A 22 -50.61 -5.57 21.16
C HIS A 22 -49.68 -6.72 21.60
N GLU A 23 -50.14 -7.43 22.65
CA GLU A 23 -49.49 -8.61 23.25
C GLU A 23 -49.62 -9.85 22.36
N SER A 24 -48.56 -10.66 22.29
CA SER A 24 -48.72 -12.11 22.32
C SER A 24 -47.42 -12.75 22.85
N SER A 25 -47.61 -13.58 23.86
CA SER A 25 -46.65 -14.31 24.64
C SER A 25 -45.89 -15.37 23.86
N SER A 26 -44.58 -15.43 24.02
CA SER A 26 -43.83 -16.69 24.13
C SER A 26 -42.51 -16.43 24.85
N LYS A 27 -42.24 -17.28 25.80
CA LYS A 27 -41.01 -17.33 26.61
C LYS A 27 -39.81 -17.65 25.73
N GLU A 28 -38.68 -16.95 25.95
CA GLU A 28 -37.37 -17.54 25.87
C GLU A 28 -36.30 -16.58 26.41
N GLU A 29 -35.43 -17.17 27.15
CA GLU A 29 -34.09 -16.92 27.68
C GLU A 29 -33.47 -15.51 27.51
N HIS A 30 -33.24 -14.87 28.62
CA HIS A 30 -32.34 -13.74 28.79
C HIS A 30 -30.90 -14.19 28.60
N SER A 31 -30.24 -13.71 27.56
CA SER A 31 -28.78 -13.63 27.46
C SER A 31 -28.33 -12.20 27.68
N ASP A 32 -27.27 -12.07 28.44
CA ASP A 32 -26.65 -10.85 28.97
C ASP A 32 -26.33 -9.74 27.96
N THR A 33 -27.33 -9.00 27.52
CA THR A 33 -27.12 -7.74 26.76
C THR A 33 -27.10 -6.50 27.66
N SER A 34 -27.54 -6.61 28.91
CA SER A 34 -27.68 -5.46 29.82
C SER A 34 -26.38 -4.95 30.46
N ILE A 35 -25.29 -5.76 30.43
CA ILE A 35 -23.99 -5.38 31.02
C ILE A 35 -23.18 -4.53 30.02
N ILE A 36 -23.41 -4.70 28.71
CA ILE A 36 -22.64 -4.00 27.67
C ILE A 36 -23.15 -2.57 27.48
N GLU A 37 -24.45 -2.36 27.58
CA GLU A 37 -25.02 -0.99 27.47
C GLU A 37 -24.67 -0.10 28.67
N SER A 38 -24.55 -0.69 29.87
CA SER A 38 -24.15 0.07 31.05
C SER A 38 -22.68 0.47 31.09
N SER A 39 -21.78 -0.31 30.48
CA SER A 39 -20.36 0.03 30.37
C SER A 39 -20.07 1.02 29.25
N LEU A 40 -20.84 1.01 28.15
CA LEU A 40 -20.74 2.02 27.09
C LEU A 40 -21.31 3.38 27.52
N SER A 41 -22.45 3.40 28.24
CA SER A 41 -23.01 4.64 28.74
C SER A 41 -22.11 5.30 29.80
N SER A 42 -21.45 4.53 30.68
CA SER A 42 -20.51 5.07 31.65
C SER A 42 -19.21 5.59 31.01
N ALA A 43 -18.77 5.01 29.89
CA ALA A 43 -17.60 5.49 29.12
C ALA A 43 -17.92 6.78 28.35
N LEU A 44 -19.14 6.88 27.80
CA LEU A 44 -19.62 8.11 27.13
C LEU A 44 -19.90 9.24 28.13
N GLU A 45 -20.42 8.93 29.31
CA GLU A 45 -20.59 9.92 30.39
C GLU A 45 -19.25 10.39 30.98
N SER A 46 -18.23 9.52 31.03
CA SER A 46 -16.89 9.94 31.48
C SER A 46 -16.18 10.83 30.45
N SER A 47 -16.45 10.68 29.13
CA SER A 47 -15.89 11.57 28.11
C SER A 47 -16.56 12.93 28.06
N SER A 48 -17.88 13.01 28.39
CA SER A 48 -18.58 14.30 28.52
C SER A 48 -18.21 15.05 29.81
N ASN A 49 -17.83 14.31 30.87
CA ASN A 49 -17.40 14.92 32.13
C ASN A 49 -15.91 15.37 32.10
N ASN A 50 -15.08 14.82 31.19
CA ASN A 50 -13.71 15.31 31.02
C ASN A 50 -13.64 16.66 30.28
N SER A 51 -14.66 17.00 29.47
CA SER A 51 -14.73 18.34 28.86
C SER A 51 -15.06 19.44 29.90
N SER A 52 -15.68 19.09 31.02
CA SER A 52 -15.96 20.04 32.13
C SER A 52 -14.79 20.14 33.14
N LYS A 53 -13.91 19.11 33.22
CA LYS A 53 -12.70 19.19 34.07
C LYS A 53 -11.53 19.90 33.42
N ALA A 54 -11.48 19.98 32.10
CA ALA A 54 -10.46 20.74 31.38
C ALA A 54 -10.55 22.28 31.62
N SER A 55 -11.65 22.77 32.17
CA SER A 55 -11.82 24.20 32.51
C SER A 55 -11.14 24.63 33.81
N ASP A 56 -10.71 23.67 34.66
CA ASP A 56 -10.18 24.00 36.01
C ASP A 56 -8.65 23.97 36.11
N GLU A 57 -7.93 23.52 35.07
CA GLU A 57 -6.46 23.44 35.04
C GLU A 57 -5.83 24.38 33.99
N LEU A 58 -6.29 25.63 33.92
CA LEU A 58 -5.58 26.66 33.13
C LEU A 58 -4.42 27.21 33.93
N GLU A 59 -3.20 27.05 33.44
CA GLU A 59 -2.04 27.77 34.01
C GLU A 59 -2.30 29.27 33.96
N ASN A 60 -2.32 29.90 35.13
CA ASN A 60 -2.80 31.26 35.31
C ASN A 60 -1.63 32.24 35.48
N ASN A 61 -1.55 33.27 34.64
CA ASN A 61 -0.59 34.39 34.74
C ASN A 61 -0.98 35.45 35.82
N GLY A 62 -1.76 35.03 36.83
CA GLY A 62 -2.16 35.93 37.93
C GLY A 62 -3.41 36.78 37.66
N ILE A 63 -4.06 36.63 36.52
CA ILE A 63 -5.33 37.29 36.17
C ILE A 63 -6.46 36.34 36.42
N THR A 64 -7.40 36.68 37.32
CA THR A 64 -8.63 35.92 37.58
C THR A 64 -9.61 36.16 36.46
N CYS A 65 -10.00 35.08 35.77
CA CYS A 65 -11.01 35.10 34.72
C CYS A 65 -12.26 34.36 35.22
N ALA A 66 -13.38 35.04 35.29
CA ALA A 66 -14.64 34.46 35.78
C ALA A 66 -15.22 33.39 34.82
N TYR A 67 -14.93 33.52 33.53
CA TYR A 67 -15.31 32.57 32.48
C TYR A 67 -14.18 32.50 31.46
N HIS A 68 -13.59 31.31 31.29
CA HIS A 68 -12.61 31.09 30.26
C HIS A 68 -13.31 30.82 28.91
N VAL A 69 -12.94 31.57 27.88
CA VAL A 69 -13.36 31.35 26.48
C VAL A 69 -12.12 31.09 25.65
N PRO A 70 -11.54 29.87 25.74
CA PRO A 70 -10.29 29.57 25.07
C PRO A 70 -10.48 29.47 23.56
N ASN A 71 -9.57 30.11 22.82
CA ASN A 71 -9.45 29.94 21.36
C ASN A 71 -8.23 29.08 21.05
N GLU A 72 -8.31 28.28 20.01
CA GLU A 72 -7.15 27.55 19.53
C GLU A 72 -6.07 28.54 19.06
N THR A 73 -4.90 28.48 19.67
CA THR A 73 -3.80 29.41 19.42
C THR A 73 -2.57 28.71 18.85
N ILE A 74 -2.41 27.42 19.11
CA ILE A 74 -1.35 26.58 18.54
C ILE A 74 -2.00 25.27 18.09
N ARG A 75 -1.69 24.87 16.87
CA ARG A 75 -2.00 23.55 16.36
C ARG A 75 -0.77 22.97 15.70
N ILE A 76 -0.31 21.83 16.21
CA ILE A 76 0.70 20.98 15.58
C ILE A 76 -0.02 19.74 15.10
N GLU A 77 -0.03 19.53 13.79
CA GLU A 77 -0.72 18.39 13.20
C GLU A 77 -0.02 17.06 13.60
N PRO A 78 -0.80 16.02 13.87
CA PRO A 78 -0.25 14.71 14.16
C PRO A 78 0.35 14.06 12.90
N THR A 79 1.27 13.14 13.13
CA THR A 79 1.75 12.19 12.12
C THR A 79 1.66 10.79 12.68
N ILE A 80 1.86 9.77 11.83
CA ILE A 80 1.84 8.38 12.28
C ILE A 80 2.88 8.07 13.37
N ILE A 81 4.00 8.80 13.38
CA ILE A 81 5.11 8.60 14.32
C ILE A 81 5.13 9.60 15.47
N GLN A 82 4.26 10.62 15.46
CA GLN A 82 4.24 11.67 16.46
C GLN A 82 2.82 12.20 16.69
N ARG A 83 2.41 12.28 17.96
CA ARG A 83 1.17 12.94 18.34
C ARG A 83 1.26 14.43 18.06
N GLY A 84 0.17 15.04 17.63
CA GLY A 84 0.01 16.47 17.50
C GLY A 84 -0.39 17.13 18.84
N ILE A 85 -0.43 18.47 18.85
CA ILE A 85 -0.81 19.27 20.01
C ILE A 85 -1.82 20.32 19.55
N ALA A 86 -2.92 20.44 20.27
CA ALA A 86 -3.84 21.58 20.17
C ALA A 86 -3.80 22.35 21.49
N ARG A 87 -3.40 23.64 21.43
CA ARG A 87 -3.40 24.53 22.58
C ARG A 87 -4.53 25.55 22.46
N TYR A 88 -5.32 25.65 23.49
CA TYR A 88 -6.42 26.59 23.62
C TYR A 88 -6.08 27.62 24.67
N THR A 89 -5.94 28.88 24.28
CA THR A 89 -5.56 29.98 25.17
C THR A 89 -6.73 30.94 25.37
N CYS A 90 -7.01 31.29 26.63
CA CYS A 90 -8.00 32.32 26.96
C CYS A 90 -7.44 33.71 26.61
N PRO A 91 -8.07 34.48 25.71
CA PRO A 91 -7.56 35.79 25.29
C PRO A 91 -7.65 36.86 26.41
N ILE A 92 -8.39 36.59 27.49
CA ILE A 92 -8.59 37.53 28.61
C ILE A 92 -7.49 37.36 29.66
N CYS A 93 -7.21 36.13 30.10
CA CYS A 93 -6.25 35.88 31.18
C CYS A 93 -4.92 35.27 30.72
N GLY A 94 -4.82 34.84 29.44
CA GLY A 94 -3.65 34.17 28.90
C GLY A 94 -3.45 32.73 29.40
N GLY A 95 -4.34 32.21 30.28
CA GLY A 95 -4.31 30.83 30.72
C GLY A 95 -4.62 29.88 29.57
N PHE A 96 -3.97 28.72 29.52
CA PHE A 96 -4.13 27.77 28.40
C PHE A 96 -4.32 26.33 28.87
N THR A 97 -4.92 25.53 27.99
CA THR A 97 -4.98 24.06 28.08
C THR A 97 -4.35 23.47 26.82
N GLU A 98 -3.72 22.31 26.95
CA GLU A 98 -3.22 21.54 25.82
C GLU A 98 -3.90 20.17 25.77
N SER A 99 -4.21 19.70 24.57
CA SER A 99 -4.65 18.34 24.32
C SER A 99 -3.76 17.69 23.24
N TYR A 100 -3.51 16.40 23.40
CA TYR A 100 -2.86 15.63 22.34
C TYR A 100 -3.88 15.21 21.28
N ILE A 101 -3.46 15.27 20.03
CA ILE A 101 -4.23 14.81 18.88
C ILE A 101 -3.46 13.70 18.16
N TYR A 102 -4.19 12.75 17.59
CA TYR A 102 -3.65 11.57 16.92
C TYR A 102 -4.20 11.49 15.50
N ASP A 103 -3.39 10.99 14.58
CA ASP A 103 -3.81 10.74 13.20
C ASP A 103 -4.58 9.42 13.14
N LEU A 104 -5.90 9.48 13.20
CA LEU A 104 -6.77 8.31 13.19
C LEU A 104 -7.23 7.90 11.79
N ASP A 105 -6.74 8.58 10.76
CA ASP A 105 -7.08 8.29 9.36
C ASP A 105 -6.14 7.23 8.72
N GLU A 106 -5.03 6.91 9.39
CA GLU A 106 -4.03 5.93 8.91
C GLU A 106 -4.45 4.47 9.11
N PHE A 107 -5.65 4.20 9.64
CA PHE A 107 -6.19 2.84 9.81
C PHE A 107 -7.71 2.79 9.74
N ALA A 108 -8.22 1.60 9.41
CA ALA A 108 -9.65 1.29 9.40
C ALA A 108 -9.95 -0.01 10.15
N PHE A 109 -11.22 -0.23 10.50
CA PHE A 109 -11.73 -1.52 10.96
C PHE A 109 -12.84 -1.93 10.00
N GLU A 110 -12.54 -2.86 9.09
CA GLU A 110 -13.38 -3.17 7.95
C GLU A 110 -14.01 -4.55 8.07
N SER A 111 -15.24 -4.69 7.55
CA SER A 111 -15.95 -5.96 7.49
C SER A 111 -15.26 -6.93 6.53
N LYS A 112 -15.09 -8.19 6.94
CA LYS A 112 -14.42 -9.21 6.14
C LYS A 112 -15.22 -10.50 6.06
N THR A 113 -15.16 -11.13 4.89
CA THR A 113 -15.78 -12.43 4.63
C THR A 113 -14.71 -13.45 4.31
N TYR A 114 -14.71 -14.56 5.04
CA TYR A 114 -13.84 -15.72 4.81
C TYR A 114 -14.63 -16.91 4.30
N MET A 115 -13.97 -17.79 3.53
CA MET A 115 -14.46 -19.13 3.23
C MET A 115 -14.15 -20.05 4.42
N TYR A 116 -15.06 -20.96 4.73
CA TYR A 116 -14.88 -21.91 5.82
C TYR A 116 -13.71 -22.88 5.55
N ASP A 117 -12.79 -22.97 6.51
CA ASP A 117 -11.65 -23.91 6.48
C ASP A 117 -11.48 -24.69 7.80
N GLY A 118 -12.46 -24.57 8.70
CA GLY A 118 -12.45 -25.22 10.01
C GLY A 118 -11.55 -24.57 11.06
N LYS A 119 -11.01 -23.36 10.78
CA LYS A 119 -10.13 -22.62 11.71
C LYS A 119 -10.75 -21.31 12.12
N GLU A 120 -10.39 -20.86 13.34
CA GLU A 120 -10.78 -19.53 13.83
C GLU A 120 -10.28 -18.42 12.88
N LYS A 121 -11.14 -17.48 12.58
CA LYS A 121 -10.85 -16.23 11.89
C LYS A 121 -10.92 -15.09 12.89
N GLU A 122 -10.04 -14.13 12.72
CA GLU A 122 -9.94 -12.96 13.56
C GLU A 122 -10.02 -11.68 12.70
N LEU A 123 -10.84 -10.73 13.12
CA LEU A 123 -10.95 -9.43 12.50
C LEU A 123 -10.07 -8.43 13.26
N LEU A 124 -9.10 -7.86 12.59
CA LEU A 124 -8.16 -6.87 13.11
C LEU A 124 -8.24 -5.60 12.29
N ILE A 125 -7.75 -4.49 12.81
CA ILE A 125 -7.63 -3.24 12.05
C ILE A 125 -6.75 -3.44 10.81
N GLU A 126 -7.00 -2.62 9.79
CA GLU A 126 -6.19 -2.47 8.58
C GLU A 126 -5.42 -1.14 8.66
N GLY A 127 -4.17 -1.09 8.19
CA GLY A 127 -3.36 0.12 8.24
C GLY A 127 -2.48 0.24 9.49
N LEU A 128 -1.92 1.41 9.71
CA LEU A 128 -0.95 1.67 10.77
C LEU A 128 -1.60 2.40 11.96
N LEU A 129 -1.38 1.91 13.18
CA LEU A 129 -1.76 2.61 14.40
C LEU A 129 -0.75 3.72 14.71
N PRO A 130 -1.19 4.96 15.00
CA PRO A 130 -0.30 6.02 15.46
C PRO A 130 0.51 5.62 16.67
N TYR A 131 1.70 6.20 16.82
CA TYR A 131 2.63 5.88 17.90
C TYR A 131 1.96 5.92 19.28
N GLY A 132 2.03 4.80 20.00
CA GLY A 132 1.50 4.62 21.34
C GLY A 132 -0.01 4.35 21.42
N VAL A 133 -0.74 4.45 20.32
CA VAL A 133 -2.17 4.09 20.27
C VAL A 133 -2.34 2.58 20.35
N THR A 134 -3.36 2.12 21.07
CA THR A 134 -3.69 0.70 21.26
C THR A 134 -5.13 0.41 20.89
N VAL A 135 -5.42 -0.85 20.57
CA VAL A 135 -6.78 -1.32 20.25
C VAL A 135 -7.15 -2.50 21.13
N GLN A 136 -8.35 -2.46 21.68
CA GLN A 136 -8.98 -3.59 22.36
C GLN A 136 -10.15 -4.09 21.51
N TYR A 137 -10.15 -5.39 21.23
CA TYR A 137 -11.19 -6.00 20.38
C TYR A 137 -12.23 -6.72 21.24
N GLN A 138 -13.48 -6.69 20.76
CA GLN A 138 -14.59 -7.45 21.32
C GLN A 138 -15.31 -8.18 20.19
N ASN A 139 -15.65 -9.45 20.40
CA ASN A 139 -16.36 -10.30 19.44
C ASN A 139 -15.71 -10.34 18.03
N ASN A 140 -14.39 -10.26 17.96
CA ASN A 140 -13.68 -10.18 16.68
C ASN A 140 -13.22 -11.55 16.15
N LYS A 141 -13.70 -12.68 16.73
CA LYS A 141 -13.31 -14.04 16.37
C LYS A 141 -14.50 -14.92 16.06
N LEU A 142 -14.39 -15.72 15.01
CA LEU A 142 -15.42 -16.64 14.55
C LEU A 142 -14.79 -17.90 13.95
N THR A 143 -15.34 -19.08 14.22
CA THR A 143 -14.85 -20.37 13.66
C THR A 143 -15.85 -21.00 12.71
N ASP A 144 -17.15 -20.95 13.05
CA ASP A 144 -18.19 -21.60 12.29
C ASP A 144 -18.81 -20.66 11.22
N ILE A 145 -19.53 -21.26 10.26
CA ILE A 145 -20.28 -20.50 9.26
C ILE A 145 -21.31 -19.61 9.95
N GLY A 146 -21.29 -18.31 9.62
CA GLY A 146 -22.16 -17.31 10.23
C GLY A 146 -21.56 -15.92 10.15
N SER A 147 -22.16 -14.98 10.90
CA SER A 147 -21.70 -13.59 10.97
C SER A 147 -21.77 -13.07 12.40
N ILE A 148 -20.79 -12.28 12.80
CA ILE A 148 -20.77 -11.57 14.08
C ILE A 148 -20.39 -10.11 13.88
N ASN A 149 -20.90 -9.24 14.75
CA ASN A 149 -20.47 -7.85 14.81
C ASN A 149 -19.30 -7.73 15.80
N ALA A 150 -18.20 -7.25 15.31
CA ALA A 150 -16.97 -7.00 16.06
C ALA A 150 -16.82 -5.52 16.39
N THR A 151 -16.21 -5.22 17.52
CA THR A 151 -15.90 -3.85 17.96
C THR A 151 -14.41 -3.70 18.22
N ALA A 152 -13.82 -2.61 17.74
CA ALA A 152 -12.47 -2.16 18.04
C ALA A 152 -12.52 -0.86 18.85
N VAL A 153 -12.04 -0.89 20.09
CA VAL A 153 -11.96 0.27 20.99
C VAL A 153 -10.55 0.82 20.93
N VAL A 154 -10.40 2.01 20.38
CA VAL A 154 -9.11 2.68 20.14
C VAL A 154 -8.79 3.59 21.33
N LYS A 155 -7.61 3.44 21.90
CA LYS A 155 -7.18 4.17 23.10
C LYS A 155 -5.83 4.85 22.92
N ALA A 156 -5.72 6.03 23.52
CA ALA A 156 -4.46 6.75 23.68
C ALA A 156 -3.51 6.03 24.67
N PRO A 157 -2.22 6.42 24.72
CA PRO A 157 -1.24 5.84 25.65
C PRO A 157 -1.61 5.98 27.14
N ASP A 158 -2.38 6.98 27.52
CA ASP A 158 -2.90 7.21 28.89
C ASP A 158 -4.16 6.40 29.19
N GLY A 159 -4.66 5.61 28.21
CA GLY A 159 -5.87 4.80 28.32
C GLY A 159 -7.17 5.54 27.98
N SER A 160 -7.12 6.84 27.67
CA SER A 160 -8.31 7.60 27.25
C SER A 160 -8.86 7.09 25.92
N LEU A 161 -10.18 7.15 25.76
CA LEU A 161 -10.88 6.72 24.55
C LEU A 161 -10.63 7.70 23.41
N LEU A 162 -10.17 7.21 22.28
CA LEU A 162 -10.00 7.98 21.04
C LEU A 162 -11.13 7.72 20.05
N ASP A 163 -11.49 6.44 19.82
CA ASP A 163 -12.51 6.06 18.85
C ASP A 163 -13.09 4.68 19.15
N VAL A 164 -14.27 4.39 18.60
CA VAL A 164 -14.91 3.08 18.61
C VAL A 164 -15.38 2.73 17.21
N LYS A 165 -14.77 1.71 16.63
CA LYS A 165 -15.09 1.25 15.26
C LYS A 165 -15.81 -0.10 15.32
N ASN A 166 -16.81 -0.29 14.45
CA ASN A 166 -17.55 -1.54 14.33
C ASN A 166 -17.42 -2.12 12.93
N ALA A 167 -17.33 -3.46 12.84
CA ALA A 167 -17.27 -4.17 11.57
C ALA A 167 -17.89 -5.57 11.72
N THR A 168 -18.17 -6.24 10.60
CA THR A 168 -18.76 -7.58 10.58
C THR A 168 -17.74 -8.61 10.11
N LEU A 169 -17.53 -9.64 10.91
CA LEU A 169 -16.79 -10.84 10.50
C LEU A 169 -17.77 -11.90 10.05
N THR A 170 -17.62 -12.38 8.82
CA THR A 170 -18.50 -13.39 8.21
C THR A 170 -17.68 -14.58 7.75
N ILE A 171 -18.16 -15.80 8.01
CA ILE A 171 -17.65 -17.04 7.41
C ILE A 171 -18.77 -17.66 6.60
N ILE A 172 -18.49 -17.98 5.33
CA ILE A 172 -19.42 -18.60 4.38
C ILE A 172 -18.89 -19.98 3.94
N GLU A 173 -19.76 -20.77 3.30
CA GLU A 173 -19.37 -22.06 2.72
C GLU A 173 -18.22 -21.88 1.72
N ASN A 174 -17.25 -22.81 1.76
CA ASN A 174 -16.08 -22.77 0.88
C ASN A 174 -16.43 -23.34 -0.49
N THR A 175 -16.53 -22.47 -1.47
CA THR A 175 -16.78 -22.81 -2.89
C THR A 175 -15.52 -22.72 -3.76
N GLY A 176 -14.34 -22.48 -3.17
CA GLY A 176 -13.07 -22.24 -3.87
C GLY A 176 -12.91 -20.80 -4.37
N LEU A 177 -11.89 -20.57 -5.20
CA LEU A 177 -11.58 -19.26 -5.77
C LEU A 177 -12.65 -18.78 -6.76
N PRO A 178 -12.88 -17.46 -6.86
CA PRO A 178 -13.69 -16.89 -7.94
C PRO A 178 -13.15 -17.28 -9.32
N ASN A 179 -14.03 -17.41 -10.30
CA ASN A 179 -13.65 -17.70 -11.67
C ASN A 179 -13.75 -16.44 -12.55
N ILE A 180 -12.71 -16.22 -13.37
CA ILE A 180 -12.75 -15.30 -14.51
C ILE A 180 -12.68 -16.13 -15.79
N ARG A 181 -13.76 -16.07 -16.60
CA ARG A 181 -13.87 -16.77 -17.87
C ARG A 181 -13.89 -15.77 -19.01
N ILE A 182 -12.91 -15.88 -19.90
CA ILE A 182 -12.78 -15.02 -21.06
C ILE A 182 -12.93 -15.86 -22.32
N ASN A 183 -13.83 -15.42 -23.21
CA ASN A 183 -13.96 -15.96 -24.54
C ASN A 183 -13.62 -14.88 -25.56
N THR A 184 -12.62 -15.13 -26.39
CA THR A 184 -12.27 -14.25 -27.50
C THR A 184 -13.31 -14.43 -28.63
N THR A 185 -13.53 -13.39 -29.41
CA THR A 185 -14.47 -13.46 -30.54
C THR A 185 -14.03 -14.44 -31.63
N THR A 186 -12.74 -14.74 -31.69
CA THR A 186 -12.15 -15.69 -32.66
C THR A 186 -12.14 -17.12 -32.15
N GLY A 187 -12.37 -17.34 -30.85
CA GLY A 187 -12.16 -18.63 -30.20
C GLY A 187 -10.70 -19.07 -30.08
N ALA A 188 -9.75 -18.24 -30.53
CA ALA A 188 -8.30 -18.48 -30.44
C ALA A 188 -7.68 -17.62 -29.32
N ASP A 189 -6.58 -18.10 -28.75
CA ASP A 189 -5.80 -17.30 -27.80
C ASP A 189 -5.20 -16.07 -28.48
N PRO A 190 -5.06 -14.94 -27.75
CA PRO A 190 -4.34 -13.79 -28.25
C PRO A 190 -2.87 -14.13 -28.53
N ASP A 191 -2.29 -13.51 -29.56
CA ASP A 191 -0.86 -13.69 -29.81
C ASP A 191 -0.03 -13.12 -28.64
N TYR A 192 0.75 -13.97 -27.99
CA TYR A 192 1.56 -13.56 -26.85
C TYR A 192 2.73 -12.64 -27.23
N LYS A 193 3.10 -12.57 -28.51
CA LYS A 193 4.12 -11.66 -29.03
C LYS A 193 3.58 -10.25 -29.27
N ASP A 194 2.26 -10.15 -29.46
CA ASP A 194 1.59 -8.87 -29.64
C ASP A 194 1.20 -8.28 -28.26
N LYS A 195 1.97 -7.32 -27.82
CA LYS A 195 1.71 -6.56 -26.58
C LYS A 195 0.97 -5.24 -26.83
N THR A 196 0.59 -4.96 -28.06
CA THR A 196 -0.01 -3.69 -28.48
C THR A 196 -1.51 -3.85 -28.73
N ASN A 197 -1.89 -4.82 -29.55
CA ASN A 197 -3.27 -4.99 -29.99
C ASN A 197 -4.09 -5.84 -29.03
N TYR A 198 -5.31 -5.40 -28.79
CA TYR A 198 -6.27 -6.16 -27.98
C TYR A 198 -7.13 -7.06 -28.87
N THR A 199 -7.20 -8.35 -28.53
CA THR A 199 -8.19 -9.27 -29.10
C THR A 199 -9.52 -9.05 -28.39
N ALA A 200 -10.59 -8.83 -29.15
CA ALA A 200 -11.93 -8.63 -28.59
C ALA A 200 -12.40 -9.85 -27.79
N MET A 201 -13.03 -9.58 -26.66
CA MET A 201 -13.42 -10.61 -25.70
C MET A 201 -14.77 -10.35 -25.05
N THR A 202 -15.37 -11.43 -24.53
CA THR A 202 -16.47 -11.39 -23.55
C THR A 202 -16.00 -12.05 -22.26
N THR A 203 -16.30 -11.42 -21.12
CA THR A 203 -15.89 -11.89 -19.79
C THR A 203 -17.09 -12.25 -18.93
N ILE A 204 -17.01 -13.39 -18.24
CA ILE A 204 -17.93 -13.84 -17.19
C ILE A 204 -17.14 -13.94 -15.90
N VAL A 205 -17.72 -13.49 -14.79
CA VAL A 205 -17.19 -13.67 -13.44
C VAL A 205 -18.23 -14.44 -12.63
N ASP A 206 -17.86 -15.61 -12.17
CA ASP A 206 -18.72 -16.52 -11.41
C ASP A 206 -18.00 -17.13 -10.18
N ASN A 207 -18.66 -18.01 -9.45
CA ASN A 207 -18.15 -18.58 -8.20
C ASN A 207 -17.71 -17.53 -7.18
N CYS A 208 -18.49 -16.48 -7.02
CA CYS A 208 -18.27 -15.38 -6.09
C CYS A 208 -19.60 -14.91 -5.51
N LEU A 209 -19.57 -13.96 -4.59
CA LEU A 209 -20.78 -13.34 -4.05
C LEU A 209 -21.64 -12.77 -5.19
N ASP A 210 -22.96 -12.90 -5.11
CA ASP A 210 -23.91 -12.51 -6.18
C ASP A 210 -23.70 -11.05 -6.65
N LYS A 211 -23.39 -10.15 -5.73
CA LYS A 211 -23.11 -8.73 -6.05
C LYS A 211 -21.88 -8.50 -6.94
N TYR A 212 -21.01 -9.50 -7.08
CA TYR A 212 -19.79 -9.44 -7.89
C TYR A 212 -19.87 -10.26 -9.17
N LYS A 213 -20.96 -11.03 -9.37
CA LYS A 213 -21.15 -11.82 -10.59
C LYS A 213 -21.31 -10.91 -11.81
N ILE A 214 -20.64 -11.29 -12.89
CA ILE A 214 -20.73 -10.62 -14.19
C ILE A 214 -21.10 -11.65 -15.24
N ASN A 215 -22.11 -11.35 -16.05
CA ASN A 215 -22.57 -12.22 -17.11
C ASN A 215 -22.44 -11.54 -18.47
N GLY A 216 -21.25 -11.66 -19.08
CA GLY A 216 -21.03 -11.24 -20.46
C GLY A 216 -20.74 -9.75 -20.66
N ILE A 217 -19.63 -9.23 -20.11
CA ILE A 217 -19.13 -7.89 -20.39
C ILE A 217 -18.06 -7.92 -21.50
N THR A 218 -18.10 -6.95 -22.41
CA THR A 218 -17.19 -6.85 -23.54
C THR A 218 -15.93 -6.04 -23.23
N GLY A 219 -14.89 -6.29 -24.01
CA GLY A 219 -13.60 -5.61 -23.92
C GLY A 219 -12.55 -6.29 -24.79
N GLY A 220 -11.29 -6.11 -24.43
CA GLY A 220 -10.16 -6.73 -25.10
C GLY A 220 -9.15 -7.34 -24.12
N ILE A 221 -8.50 -8.41 -24.56
CA ILE A 221 -7.40 -9.09 -23.87
C ILE A 221 -6.15 -9.04 -24.74
N ARG A 222 -5.00 -8.82 -24.14
CA ARG A 222 -3.68 -8.92 -24.79
C ARG A 222 -2.60 -9.45 -23.86
N ALA A 223 -1.50 -9.91 -24.44
CA ALA A 223 -0.32 -10.28 -23.69
C ALA A 223 0.28 -9.08 -22.94
N ARG A 224 0.96 -9.36 -21.84
CA ARG A 224 1.76 -8.40 -21.05
C ARG A 224 3.02 -9.06 -20.48
N GLY A 225 3.86 -8.25 -19.86
CA GLY A 225 5.07 -8.68 -19.18
C GLY A 225 6.27 -8.74 -20.14
N ASN A 226 7.46 -8.71 -19.56
CA ASN A 226 8.73 -8.83 -20.26
C ASN A 226 9.32 -10.23 -20.01
N SER A 227 9.93 -10.46 -18.85
CA SER A 227 10.55 -11.74 -18.48
C SER A 227 9.55 -12.91 -18.40
N THR A 228 8.29 -12.65 -18.13
CA THR A 228 7.20 -13.65 -18.05
C THR A 228 6.52 -13.92 -19.39
N ASN A 229 7.03 -13.33 -20.50
CA ASN A 229 6.41 -13.48 -21.82
C ASN A 229 7.39 -13.96 -22.92
N TYR A 230 8.53 -14.55 -22.54
CA TYR A 230 9.46 -15.17 -23.50
C TYR A 230 8.94 -16.47 -24.08
N ASP A 231 9.54 -16.89 -25.21
CA ASP A 231 9.38 -18.24 -25.74
C ASP A 231 9.79 -19.27 -24.66
N GLY A 232 8.99 -20.32 -24.49
CA GLY A 232 9.20 -21.33 -23.44
C GLY A 232 8.48 -21.06 -22.12
N ILE A 233 7.93 -19.87 -21.91
CA ILE A 233 7.02 -19.61 -20.80
C ILE A 233 5.61 -20.10 -21.17
N SER A 234 5.07 -21.04 -20.42
CA SER A 234 3.77 -21.64 -20.71
C SER A 234 2.59 -20.92 -20.03
N LYS A 235 2.74 -20.48 -18.79
CA LYS A 235 1.71 -19.74 -18.04
C LYS A 235 1.97 -18.23 -18.18
N ARG A 236 1.14 -17.55 -18.98
CA ARG A 236 1.37 -16.16 -19.42
C ARG A 236 0.48 -15.17 -18.70
N PRO A 237 0.99 -13.98 -18.34
CA PRO A 237 0.17 -12.90 -17.80
C PRO A 237 -0.59 -12.15 -18.89
N TRP A 238 -1.73 -11.58 -18.52
CA TRP A 238 -2.65 -10.91 -19.45
C TRP A 238 -3.01 -9.50 -18.97
N ARG A 239 -3.27 -8.60 -19.91
CA ARG A 239 -3.87 -7.30 -19.68
C ARG A 239 -5.28 -7.29 -20.25
N LEU A 240 -6.22 -6.84 -19.45
CA LEU A 240 -7.64 -6.69 -19.80
C LEU A 240 -7.96 -5.20 -19.92
N LYS A 241 -8.75 -4.84 -20.94
CA LYS A 241 -9.27 -3.48 -21.12
C LYS A 241 -10.74 -3.57 -21.52
N PHE A 242 -11.63 -3.26 -20.58
CA PHE A 242 -13.07 -3.30 -20.81
C PHE A 242 -13.57 -2.08 -21.57
N ASP A 243 -14.68 -2.21 -22.32
CA ASP A 243 -15.28 -1.10 -23.06
C ASP A 243 -15.85 -0.04 -22.12
N SER A 244 -16.36 -0.46 -20.96
CA SER A 244 -16.84 0.41 -19.89
C SER A 244 -16.03 0.23 -18.61
N LYS A 245 -16.07 1.22 -17.71
CA LYS A 245 -15.47 1.09 -16.37
C LYS A 245 -16.29 0.09 -15.55
N ILE A 246 -15.64 -0.95 -15.04
CA ILE A 246 -16.23 -1.97 -14.17
C ILE A 246 -15.41 -2.16 -12.91
N ASN A 247 -16.05 -2.69 -11.87
CA ASN A 247 -15.38 -3.25 -10.72
C ASN A 247 -15.29 -4.77 -10.88
N LEU A 248 -14.15 -5.36 -10.54
CA LEU A 248 -13.96 -6.80 -10.45
C LEU A 248 -13.84 -7.20 -8.98
N LEU A 249 -14.74 -8.08 -8.54
CA LEU A 249 -14.73 -8.75 -7.24
C LEU A 249 -14.70 -7.84 -6.00
N GLY A 250 -15.09 -6.57 -6.12
CA GLY A 250 -15.11 -5.62 -5.02
C GLY A 250 -13.77 -4.94 -4.74
N LEU A 251 -12.73 -5.23 -5.52
CA LEU A 251 -11.40 -4.68 -5.32
C LEU A 251 -11.40 -3.15 -5.29
N ASN A 252 -10.47 -2.58 -4.53
CA ASN A 252 -10.31 -1.14 -4.33
C ASN A 252 -11.66 -0.47 -3.95
N GLU A 253 -12.27 -0.95 -2.86
CA GLU A 253 -13.54 -0.40 -2.32
C GLU A 253 -14.67 -0.31 -3.37
N GLY A 254 -14.67 -1.18 -4.36
CA GLY A 254 -15.68 -1.18 -5.43
C GLY A 254 -15.45 -0.13 -6.52
N GLN A 255 -14.32 0.54 -6.56
CA GLN A 255 -13.97 1.49 -7.62
C GLN A 255 -13.99 0.84 -9.01
N LYS A 256 -14.36 1.61 -10.04
CA LYS A 256 -14.56 1.08 -11.38
C LYS A 256 -13.49 1.56 -12.35
N TYR A 257 -12.85 0.62 -13.05
CA TYR A 257 -11.80 0.90 -14.03
C TYR A 257 -11.99 0.13 -15.32
N LYS A 258 -11.36 0.60 -16.41
CA LYS A 258 -11.32 -0.15 -17.66
C LYS A 258 -10.21 -1.20 -17.69
N SER A 259 -9.07 -0.93 -17.06
CA SER A 259 -7.87 -1.76 -17.17
C SER A 259 -7.60 -2.56 -15.91
N TRP A 260 -7.36 -3.87 -16.11
CA TRP A 260 -7.01 -4.84 -15.09
C TRP A 260 -5.91 -5.77 -15.60
N VAL A 261 -5.24 -6.48 -14.71
CA VAL A 261 -4.22 -7.46 -15.08
C VAL A 261 -4.47 -8.81 -14.40
N LEU A 262 -4.11 -9.87 -15.12
CA LEU A 262 -4.02 -11.24 -14.60
C LEU A 262 -2.54 -11.60 -14.55
N LEU A 263 -1.95 -11.57 -13.37
CA LEU A 263 -0.56 -11.95 -13.12
C LEU A 263 -0.46 -13.47 -13.03
N ALA A 264 0.44 -14.04 -13.81
CA ALA A 264 0.55 -15.50 -13.94
C ALA A 264 1.28 -16.16 -12.77
N GLU A 265 2.08 -15.38 -12.02
CA GLU A 265 2.95 -15.86 -10.94
C GLU A 265 3.87 -17.03 -11.36
N TYR A 266 4.30 -17.02 -12.63
CA TYR A 266 5.07 -18.14 -13.21
C TYR A 266 6.40 -18.40 -12.50
N PHE A 267 7.05 -17.34 -12.02
CA PHE A 267 8.29 -17.44 -11.26
C PHE A 267 8.11 -17.66 -9.76
N ASP A 268 6.87 -17.55 -9.27
CA ASP A 268 6.55 -17.74 -7.85
C ASP A 268 5.59 -18.93 -7.64
N GLN A 269 6.13 -20.10 -7.31
CA GLN A 269 5.33 -21.29 -7.02
C GLN A 269 4.47 -21.15 -5.75
N SER A 270 4.76 -20.18 -4.87
CA SER A 270 3.89 -19.90 -3.72
C SER A 270 2.60 -19.20 -4.14
N LEU A 271 2.60 -18.47 -5.26
CA LEU A 271 1.54 -17.58 -5.75
C LEU A 271 1.24 -16.41 -4.78
N TYR A 272 2.10 -16.17 -3.79
CA TYR A 272 1.82 -15.24 -2.69
C TYR A 272 2.81 -14.08 -2.54
N ARG A 273 3.93 -14.02 -3.29
CA ARG A 273 4.91 -12.94 -3.10
C ARG A 273 4.37 -11.56 -3.48
N ASN A 274 3.74 -11.46 -4.65
CA ASN A 274 3.03 -10.24 -5.04
C ASN A 274 1.84 -9.98 -4.11
N ALA A 275 1.04 -10.98 -3.81
CA ALA A 275 -0.10 -10.88 -2.90
C ALA A 275 0.32 -10.36 -1.51
N PHE A 276 1.39 -10.92 -0.92
CA PHE A 276 1.94 -10.46 0.35
C PHE A 276 2.43 -9.01 0.27
N ALA A 277 3.18 -8.66 -0.79
CA ALA A 277 3.67 -7.29 -0.97
C ALA A 277 2.53 -6.28 -1.14
N TYR A 278 1.42 -6.66 -1.80
CA TYR A 278 0.23 -5.81 -1.92
C TYR A 278 -0.53 -5.70 -0.59
N THR A 279 -0.69 -6.79 0.17
CA THR A 279 -1.28 -6.73 1.51
C THR A 279 -0.48 -5.79 2.42
N MET A 280 0.84 -5.94 2.41
CA MET A 280 1.74 -5.04 3.16
C MET A 280 1.66 -3.61 2.64
N GLY A 281 1.69 -3.42 1.32
CA GLY A 281 1.60 -2.12 0.67
C GLY A 281 0.28 -1.42 0.95
N ASN A 282 -0.84 -2.12 0.90
CA ASN A 282 -2.14 -1.57 1.25
C ASN A 282 -2.16 -1.03 2.68
N SER A 283 -1.59 -1.78 3.63
CA SER A 283 -1.49 -1.34 5.01
C SER A 283 -0.53 -0.16 5.22
N LEU A 284 0.56 -0.07 4.43
CA LEU A 284 1.55 1.00 4.53
C LEU A 284 1.12 2.29 3.81
N PHE A 285 0.40 2.20 2.68
CA PHE A 285 0.22 3.32 1.75
C PHE A 285 -1.21 3.81 1.59
N ASN A 286 -2.22 2.92 1.52
CA ASN A 286 -3.58 3.32 1.13
C ASN A 286 -4.24 4.32 2.08
N TYR A 287 -3.92 4.24 3.36
CA TYR A 287 -4.50 5.14 4.36
C TYR A 287 -3.79 6.50 4.44
N SER A 288 -2.57 6.64 3.89
CA SER A 288 -1.81 7.90 3.81
C SER A 288 -1.97 8.66 2.49
N ASN A 289 -3.06 8.45 1.77
CA ASN A 289 -3.34 8.98 0.43
C ASN A 289 -2.37 8.53 -0.68
N ASN A 290 -1.52 7.57 -0.43
CA ASN A 290 -0.70 6.91 -1.42
C ASN A 290 -1.43 5.65 -1.94
N TYR A 291 -1.04 5.17 -3.11
CA TYR A 291 -1.72 4.06 -3.76
C TYR A 291 -0.90 2.78 -3.68
N CYS A 292 -1.57 1.68 -3.38
CA CYS A 292 -1.11 0.33 -3.65
C CYS A 292 -2.21 -0.46 -4.35
N SER A 293 -1.84 -1.37 -5.25
CA SER A 293 -2.80 -2.26 -5.92
C SER A 293 -3.52 -3.14 -4.93
N ASP A 294 -4.83 -3.27 -5.11
CA ASP A 294 -5.59 -4.35 -4.50
C ASP A 294 -5.57 -5.58 -5.41
N TYR A 295 -5.84 -6.76 -4.87
CA TYR A 295 -5.70 -8.02 -5.59
C TYR A 295 -6.67 -9.09 -5.11
N GLN A 296 -6.88 -10.13 -5.97
CA GLN A 296 -7.60 -11.35 -5.64
C GLN A 296 -7.02 -12.54 -6.42
N HIS A 297 -6.80 -13.67 -5.76
CA HIS A 297 -6.56 -14.93 -6.46
C HIS A 297 -7.82 -15.38 -7.16
N VAL A 298 -7.70 -15.81 -8.42
CA VAL A 298 -8.82 -16.25 -9.26
C VAL A 298 -8.45 -17.47 -10.08
N ASN A 299 -9.41 -18.34 -10.33
CA ASN A 299 -9.31 -19.33 -11.40
C ASN A 299 -9.53 -18.65 -12.75
N PHE A 300 -8.61 -18.79 -13.66
CA PHE A 300 -8.70 -18.19 -14.99
C PHE A 300 -8.99 -19.23 -16.07
N TYR A 301 -9.96 -18.93 -16.92
CA TYR A 301 -10.33 -19.72 -18.10
C TYR A 301 -10.25 -18.85 -19.35
N LEU A 302 -9.62 -19.36 -20.41
CA LEU A 302 -9.55 -18.70 -21.71
C LEU A 302 -10.07 -19.64 -22.79
N ASN A 303 -11.12 -19.22 -23.49
CA ASN A 303 -11.80 -20.03 -24.53
C ASN A 303 -12.21 -21.41 -24.04
N GLY A 304 -12.71 -21.49 -22.81
CA GLY A 304 -13.15 -22.74 -22.16
C GLY A 304 -12.02 -23.58 -21.55
N ASP A 305 -10.75 -23.28 -21.83
CA ASP A 305 -9.58 -23.99 -21.26
C ASP A 305 -9.15 -23.38 -19.92
N TYR A 306 -8.99 -24.21 -18.89
CA TYR A 306 -8.50 -23.79 -17.58
C TYR A 306 -7.03 -23.40 -17.65
N ARG A 307 -6.71 -22.17 -17.30
CA ARG A 307 -5.36 -21.59 -17.34
C ARG A 307 -4.66 -21.55 -15.99
N GLY A 308 -5.27 -22.05 -14.94
CA GLY A 308 -4.71 -22.08 -13.60
C GLY A 308 -5.17 -20.92 -12.73
N VAL A 309 -4.53 -20.79 -11.56
CA VAL A 309 -4.74 -19.70 -10.62
C VAL A 309 -3.88 -18.51 -11.02
N TYR A 310 -4.51 -17.34 -11.07
CA TYR A 310 -3.87 -16.05 -11.36
C TYR A 310 -4.12 -15.06 -10.21
N VAL A 311 -3.27 -14.08 -10.09
CA VAL A 311 -3.54 -12.91 -9.26
C VAL A 311 -4.17 -11.85 -10.17
N LEU A 312 -5.48 -11.63 -10.00
CA LEU A 312 -6.16 -10.46 -10.53
C LEU A 312 -5.71 -9.26 -9.74
N ALA A 313 -5.19 -8.24 -10.40
CA ALA A 313 -4.72 -7.01 -9.77
C ALA A 313 -5.08 -5.78 -10.60
N GLU A 314 -4.98 -4.63 -9.96
CA GLU A 314 -5.12 -3.36 -10.64
C GLU A 314 -3.85 -3.02 -11.43
N GLN A 315 -4.03 -2.33 -12.54
CA GLN A 315 -2.91 -1.79 -13.32
C GLN A 315 -2.37 -0.53 -12.66
N GLN A 316 -1.03 -0.40 -12.58
CA GLN A 316 -0.39 0.87 -12.21
C GLN A 316 -0.72 1.93 -13.28
N GLN A 317 -1.56 2.88 -12.94
CA GLN A 317 -2.04 3.92 -13.86
C GLN A 317 -2.46 5.17 -13.10
N VAL A 318 -2.34 6.31 -13.77
CA VAL A 318 -2.95 7.55 -13.31
C VAL A 318 -4.46 7.45 -13.35
N ASN A 319 -5.09 7.64 -12.22
CA ASN A 319 -6.55 7.68 -12.06
C ASN A 319 -6.90 8.16 -10.65
N SER A 320 -8.04 8.83 -10.49
CA SER A 320 -8.51 9.38 -9.20
C SER A 320 -8.70 8.36 -8.08
N GLY A 321 -8.78 7.07 -8.37
CA GLY A 321 -8.86 6.00 -7.36
C GLY A 321 -7.62 5.09 -7.36
N ARG A 322 -6.60 5.44 -8.12
CA ARG A 322 -5.28 4.80 -8.16
C ARG A 322 -4.21 5.86 -7.85
N ILE A 323 -3.26 6.08 -8.75
CA ILE A 323 -2.30 7.17 -8.61
C ILE A 323 -3.03 8.48 -8.99
N ASP A 324 -3.45 9.24 -7.98
CA ASP A 324 -4.33 10.42 -8.13
C ASP A 324 -3.51 11.68 -8.39
N ILE A 325 -2.99 11.78 -9.61
CA ILE A 325 -2.28 12.95 -10.13
C ILE A 325 -2.97 13.47 -11.39
N ALA A 326 -2.76 14.74 -11.71
CA ALA A 326 -3.41 15.41 -12.83
C ALA A 326 -2.63 15.21 -14.14
N GLU A 327 -3.08 14.30 -15.01
CA GLU A 327 -2.54 14.20 -16.37
C GLU A 327 -3.01 15.36 -17.24
N PRO A 328 -2.16 15.87 -18.17
CA PRO A 328 -2.59 16.85 -19.15
C PRO A 328 -3.55 16.21 -20.16
N GLY A 329 -4.50 17.01 -20.67
CA GLY A 329 -5.21 16.66 -21.90
C GLY A 329 -4.39 17.06 -23.12
N SER A 330 -4.71 16.54 -24.32
CA SER A 330 -3.99 16.84 -25.56
C SER A 330 -3.97 18.34 -25.95
N SER A 331 -4.82 19.16 -25.34
CA SER A 331 -4.84 20.62 -25.47
C SER A 331 -4.10 21.36 -24.36
N ASN A 332 -3.65 20.66 -23.31
CA ASN A 332 -2.91 21.24 -22.19
C ASN A 332 -1.42 20.89 -22.29
N LEU A 333 -0.62 21.85 -22.76
CA LEU A 333 0.83 21.73 -22.90
C LEU A 333 1.59 22.35 -21.72
N ASP A 334 0.93 22.59 -20.58
CA ASP A 334 1.57 23.06 -19.36
C ASP A 334 2.62 22.05 -18.87
N GLU A 335 3.74 22.57 -18.39
CA GLU A 335 4.81 21.76 -17.82
C GLU A 335 4.50 21.36 -16.35
N LYS A 336 3.66 22.15 -15.65
CA LYS A 336 3.26 21.93 -14.25
C LYS A 336 2.02 21.06 -14.14
N VAL A 337 2.18 19.80 -14.53
CA VAL A 337 1.15 18.73 -14.50
C VAL A 337 1.59 17.58 -13.60
N GLY A 338 0.82 16.51 -13.55
CA GLY A 338 1.18 15.27 -12.86
C GLY A 338 2.05 14.36 -13.73
N TYR A 339 3.06 13.77 -13.14
CA TYR A 339 3.97 12.83 -13.79
C TYR A 339 4.08 11.53 -13.01
N LEU A 340 3.84 10.42 -13.68
CA LEU A 340 4.16 9.07 -13.22
C LEU A 340 5.38 8.58 -14.01
N ILE A 341 6.43 8.19 -13.30
CA ILE A 341 7.67 7.67 -13.88
C ILE A 341 8.02 6.31 -13.29
N GLU A 342 8.67 5.48 -14.05
CA GLU A 342 9.13 4.15 -13.66
C GLU A 342 10.64 4.05 -13.87
N ILE A 343 11.42 3.61 -12.87
CA ILE A 343 12.77 3.13 -13.15
C ILE A 343 12.62 1.90 -14.02
N ASP A 344 13.08 1.99 -15.27
CA ASP A 344 13.05 0.90 -16.25
C ASP A 344 14.26 0.98 -17.16
N ILE A 345 15.15 0.02 -17.06
CA ILE A 345 16.35 -0.02 -17.92
C ILE A 345 16.03 -0.37 -19.38
N ARG A 346 14.80 -0.75 -19.68
CA ARG A 346 14.29 -1.06 -21.03
C ARG A 346 13.40 0.04 -21.59
N ALA A 347 13.45 1.24 -21.01
CA ALA A 347 12.58 2.35 -21.34
C ALA A 347 12.77 2.92 -22.76
N ASP A 348 13.72 2.42 -23.54
CA ASP A 348 14.02 2.87 -24.90
C ASP A 348 13.08 2.32 -25.97
N ASP A 349 12.18 1.38 -25.65
CA ASP A 349 11.41 0.67 -26.68
C ASP A 349 10.10 1.37 -27.07
N ASP A 350 9.32 1.98 -26.13
CA ASP A 350 7.94 2.43 -26.43
C ASP A 350 7.50 3.74 -25.74
N ASP A 351 8.17 4.21 -24.67
CA ASP A 351 7.77 5.38 -23.88
C ASP A 351 8.82 6.50 -23.94
N PRO A 352 8.44 7.78 -23.79
CA PRO A 352 9.41 8.85 -23.53
C PRO A 352 10.23 8.50 -22.27
N TYR A 353 11.56 8.64 -22.36
CA TYR A 353 12.45 8.30 -21.27
C TYR A 353 13.60 9.30 -21.11
N PHE A 354 14.23 9.26 -19.94
CA PHE A 354 15.42 10.04 -19.62
C PHE A 354 16.32 9.27 -18.65
N THR A 355 17.59 9.70 -18.53
CA THR A 355 18.57 9.08 -17.62
C THR A 355 19.19 10.14 -16.73
N VAL A 356 19.12 9.92 -15.40
CA VAL A 356 19.66 10.82 -14.38
C VAL A 356 20.60 10.11 -13.42
N GLY A 357 21.44 10.91 -12.76
CA GLY A 357 22.41 10.47 -11.77
C GLY A 357 23.86 10.44 -12.30
N PRO A 358 24.81 9.92 -11.52
CA PRO A 358 26.22 9.92 -11.89
C PRO A 358 26.49 9.16 -13.17
N LYS A 359 27.12 9.83 -14.17
CA LYS A 359 27.39 9.24 -15.49
C LYS A 359 28.02 7.86 -15.36
N SER A 360 27.36 6.85 -15.88
CA SER A 360 27.78 5.46 -15.82
C SER A 360 27.34 4.72 -17.09
N GLN A 361 28.00 3.62 -17.38
CA GLN A 361 27.65 2.73 -18.50
C GLN A 361 27.58 1.30 -18.01
N ARG A 362 26.57 0.57 -18.41
CA ARG A 362 26.42 -0.85 -18.15
C ARG A 362 26.89 -1.64 -19.36
N SER A 363 27.84 -2.57 -19.16
CA SER A 363 28.25 -3.49 -20.21
C SER A 363 27.14 -4.50 -20.52
N ALA A 364 27.22 -5.16 -21.68
CA ALA A 364 26.35 -6.28 -22.04
C ALA A 364 26.39 -7.43 -21.00
N TRP A 365 27.46 -7.52 -20.23
CA TRP A 365 27.66 -8.54 -19.18
C TRP A 365 27.18 -8.07 -17.78
N GLY A 366 26.53 -6.91 -17.69
CA GLY A 366 25.99 -6.39 -16.44
C GLY A 366 26.99 -5.67 -15.53
N THR A 367 28.26 -5.48 -15.95
CA THR A 367 29.25 -4.70 -15.20
C THR A 367 29.06 -3.20 -15.45
N TRP A 368 29.20 -2.40 -14.38
CA TRP A 368 29.14 -0.95 -14.47
C TRP A 368 30.52 -0.31 -14.55
N SER A 369 30.69 0.69 -15.44
CA SER A 369 31.80 1.61 -15.47
C SER A 369 31.33 3.05 -15.22
N GLY A 370 32.20 3.92 -14.70
CA GLY A 370 31.78 5.26 -14.24
C GLY A 370 31.05 5.23 -12.90
N GLY A 371 30.15 6.19 -12.71
CA GLY A 371 29.48 6.39 -11.42
C GLY A 371 30.40 7.01 -10.37
N ILE A 372 29.92 7.12 -9.16
CA ILE A 372 30.66 7.63 -7.99
C ILE A 372 30.62 6.62 -6.84
N MET A 373 31.62 6.67 -5.97
CA MET A 373 31.66 5.83 -4.77
C MET A 373 31.12 6.60 -3.57
N ILE A 374 30.10 6.04 -2.90
CA ILE A 374 29.55 6.54 -1.64
C ILE A 374 29.63 5.39 -0.64
N ASN A 375 30.36 5.58 0.46
CA ASN A 375 30.49 4.59 1.54
C ASN A 375 30.83 3.16 1.03
N GLY A 376 31.69 3.06 0.00
CA GLY A 376 32.14 1.78 -0.56
C GLY A 376 31.18 1.17 -1.60
N VAL A 377 30.03 1.78 -1.86
CA VAL A 377 29.06 1.33 -2.88
C VAL A 377 29.12 2.25 -4.11
N ARG A 378 29.05 1.65 -5.29
CA ARG A 378 29.03 2.39 -6.57
C ARG A 378 27.61 2.89 -6.86
N VAL A 379 27.42 4.20 -6.83
CA VAL A 379 26.19 4.87 -7.27
C VAL A 379 26.27 5.13 -8.77
N VAL A 380 25.26 4.68 -9.49
CA VAL A 380 25.15 4.74 -10.95
C VAL A 380 23.91 5.51 -11.38
N SER A 381 23.87 5.94 -12.63
CA SER A 381 22.66 6.52 -13.24
C SER A 381 21.55 5.49 -13.36
N SER A 382 20.31 5.98 -13.38
CA SER A 382 19.11 5.18 -13.66
C SER A 382 18.33 5.77 -14.82
N THR A 383 17.68 4.90 -15.61
CA THR A 383 16.80 5.28 -16.71
C THR A 383 15.35 5.25 -16.21
N TYR A 384 14.57 6.23 -16.62
CA TYR A 384 13.18 6.44 -16.21
C TYR A 384 12.29 6.51 -17.43
N ALA A 385 11.29 5.64 -17.53
CA ALA A 385 10.19 5.75 -18.47
C ALA A 385 9.11 6.68 -17.91
N ILE A 386 8.57 7.58 -18.74
CA ILE A 386 7.40 8.41 -18.39
C ILE A 386 6.15 7.59 -18.70
N LYS A 387 5.35 7.28 -17.68
CA LYS A 387 4.16 6.40 -17.76
C LYS A 387 2.84 7.16 -17.73
N SER A 388 2.84 8.44 -17.37
CA SER A 388 1.71 9.36 -17.57
C SER A 388 1.68 9.86 -19.01
N ASP A 389 0.50 10.24 -19.49
CA ASP A 389 0.39 10.89 -20.81
C ASP A 389 1.15 12.21 -20.82
N THR A 390 1.92 12.46 -21.87
CA THR A 390 2.56 13.75 -22.18
C THR A 390 2.34 14.06 -23.65
N PHE A 391 2.19 15.34 -23.99
CA PHE A 391 1.81 15.80 -25.32
C PHE A 391 2.81 16.80 -25.94
N ASP A 392 3.84 17.20 -25.18
CA ASP A 392 4.89 18.11 -25.63
C ASP A 392 6.24 17.69 -25.03
N GLU A 393 7.30 17.81 -25.82
CA GLU A 393 8.67 17.54 -25.37
C GLU A 393 9.10 18.41 -24.17
N LYS A 394 8.51 19.60 -24.01
CA LYS A 394 8.75 20.45 -22.84
C LYS A 394 8.30 19.80 -21.55
N GLN A 395 7.18 19.07 -21.56
CA GLN A 395 6.73 18.30 -20.41
C GLN A 395 7.75 17.22 -20.04
N ASN A 396 8.26 16.49 -21.03
CA ASN A 396 9.29 15.46 -20.79
C ASN A 396 10.58 16.07 -20.22
N LYS A 397 11.03 17.19 -20.76
CA LYS A 397 12.21 17.93 -20.26
C LYS A 397 12.00 18.53 -18.86
N TYR A 398 10.79 18.93 -18.53
CA TYR A 398 10.49 19.49 -17.23
C TYR A 398 10.63 18.43 -16.12
N ILE A 399 10.05 17.25 -16.32
CA ILE A 399 10.18 16.15 -15.34
C ILE A 399 11.61 15.60 -15.29
N GLU A 400 12.30 15.47 -16.43
CA GLU A 400 13.72 15.10 -16.47
C GLU A 400 14.55 16.06 -15.61
N LYS A 401 14.42 17.37 -15.82
CA LYS A 401 15.13 18.41 -15.05
C LYS A 401 14.80 18.35 -13.56
N TYR A 402 13.52 18.11 -13.20
CA TYR A 402 13.10 18.00 -11.81
C TYR A 402 13.74 16.80 -11.11
N VAL A 403 13.72 15.64 -11.75
CA VAL A 403 14.31 14.40 -11.20
C VAL A 403 15.84 14.51 -11.10
N ASP A 404 16.50 15.15 -12.08
CA ASP A 404 17.95 15.41 -12.05
C ASP A 404 18.32 16.39 -10.93
N ASN A 405 17.57 17.46 -10.74
CA ASN A 405 17.73 18.40 -9.65
C ASN A 405 17.56 17.70 -8.29
N ALA A 406 16.52 16.89 -8.12
CA ALA A 406 16.26 16.15 -6.89
C ALA A 406 17.38 15.15 -6.57
N MET A 407 17.87 14.42 -7.58
CA MET A 407 19.01 13.50 -7.44
C MET A 407 20.31 14.27 -7.11
N THR A 408 20.54 15.39 -7.74
CA THR A 408 21.72 16.25 -7.50
C THR A 408 21.72 16.83 -6.08
N ALA A 409 20.57 17.35 -5.62
CA ALA A 409 20.44 17.86 -4.25
C ALA A 409 20.68 16.77 -3.22
N LEU A 410 20.11 15.57 -3.43
CA LEU A 410 20.33 14.41 -2.56
C LEU A 410 21.81 13.99 -2.53
N LEU A 411 22.46 13.89 -3.68
CA LEU A 411 23.90 13.58 -3.78
C LEU A 411 24.76 14.62 -3.04
N ASN A 412 24.47 15.91 -3.21
CA ASN A 412 25.21 17.00 -2.56
C ASN A 412 25.02 16.95 -1.04
N ALA A 413 23.80 16.70 -0.55
CA ALA A 413 23.51 16.53 0.87
C ALA A 413 24.32 15.36 1.47
N VAL A 414 24.29 14.17 0.84
CA VAL A 414 25.01 12.98 1.30
C VAL A 414 26.54 13.16 1.26
N GLN A 415 27.05 13.93 0.29
CA GLN A 415 28.49 14.21 0.16
C GLN A 415 28.97 15.40 1.03
N GLY A 416 28.07 16.09 1.74
CA GLY A 416 28.42 17.30 2.50
C GLY A 416 28.84 18.48 1.62
N LYS A 417 28.35 18.56 0.37
CA LYS A 417 28.66 19.63 -0.59
C LYS A 417 27.71 20.83 -0.52
N GLY A 418 26.80 20.82 0.44
CA GLY A 418 25.81 21.87 0.67
C GLY A 418 24.38 21.33 0.59
N LEU A 419 23.46 22.08 1.15
CA LEU A 419 22.03 21.80 1.16
C LEU A 419 21.33 22.64 0.11
N GLN A 420 20.56 22.03 -0.76
CA GLN A 420 19.86 22.69 -1.86
C GLN A 420 18.40 22.22 -1.94
N VAL A 421 17.50 23.12 -2.31
CA VAL A 421 16.09 22.85 -2.60
C VAL A 421 15.77 23.17 -4.05
N ILE A 422 14.65 22.66 -4.54
CA ILE A 422 14.13 22.96 -5.88
C ILE A 422 13.10 24.08 -5.74
N ASN A 423 13.32 25.20 -6.42
CA ASN A 423 12.40 26.33 -6.40
C ASN A 423 11.24 26.16 -7.42
N ASP A 424 10.29 27.11 -7.43
CA ASP A 424 9.11 27.08 -8.30
C ASP A 424 9.44 27.12 -9.82
N ASN A 425 10.66 27.51 -10.18
CA ASN A 425 11.15 27.52 -11.57
C ASN A 425 11.87 26.23 -11.95
N ASN A 426 11.78 25.20 -11.08
CA ASN A 426 12.51 23.95 -11.24
C ASN A 426 14.03 24.16 -11.33
N GLU A 427 14.58 24.95 -10.42
CA GLU A 427 16.01 25.24 -10.34
C GLU A 427 16.52 24.92 -8.93
N LEU A 428 17.77 24.44 -8.85
CA LEU A 428 18.46 24.24 -7.58
C LEU A 428 18.89 25.60 -7.01
N VAL A 429 18.49 25.85 -5.75
CA VAL A 429 18.90 27.03 -4.98
C VAL A 429 19.38 26.59 -3.60
N GLU A 430 20.12 27.44 -2.90
CA GLU A 430 20.53 27.20 -1.52
C GLU A 430 19.31 26.93 -0.63
N SER A 431 19.43 25.94 0.27
CA SER A 431 18.35 25.57 1.18
C SER A 431 18.11 26.65 2.23
N PRO A 432 16.85 27.01 2.51
CA PRO A 432 16.52 27.84 3.66
C PRO A 432 16.59 27.09 5.00
N TYR A 433 16.78 25.76 4.96
CA TYR A 433 16.87 24.89 6.13
C TYR A 433 18.34 24.58 6.44
N ASP A 434 18.64 24.32 7.70
CA ASP A 434 19.99 24.05 8.22
C ASP A 434 20.28 22.55 8.41
N ASN A 435 19.31 21.66 8.06
CA ASN A 435 19.43 20.22 8.19
C ASN A 435 19.01 19.47 6.93
N GLN A 436 19.48 18.21 6.80
CA GLN A 436 19.20 17.38 5.63
C GLN A 436 17.72 17.01 5.53
N TYR A 437 17.07 16.68 6.65
CA TYR A 437 15.69 16.20 6.65
C TYR A 437 14.73 17.25 6.08
N ASP A 438 14.70 18.47 6.65
CA ASP A 438 13.79 19.53 6.19
C ASP A 438 14.09 19.94 4.74
N THR A 439 15.39 20.00 4.39
CA THR A 439 15.82 20.29 3.02
C THR A 439 15.24 19.28 2.03
N LEU A 440 15.50 17.99 2.23
CA LEU A 440 15.07 16.94 1.31
C LEU A 440 13.57 16.72 1.36
N ASN A 441 12.94 16.85 2.53
CA ASN A 441 11.49 16.75 2.70
C ASN A 441 10.72 17.89 2.02
N SER A 442 11.37 18.97 1.60
CA SER A 442 10.71 20.05 0.85
C SER A 442 10.26 19.60 -0.56
N PHE A 443 10.94 18.63 -1.18
CA PHE A 443 10.66 18.14 -2.53
C PHE A 443 10.57 16.59 -2.67
N LEU A 444 10.99 15.82 -1.65
CA LEU A 444 10.79 14.38 -1.55
C LEU A 444 9.76 14.06 -0.48
N ASP A 445 8.87 13.12 -0.75
CA ASP A 445 7.91 12.63 0.25
C ASP A 445 8.58 11.59 1.16
N MET A 446 9.01 12.04 2.34
CA MET A 446 9.73 11.19 3.29
C MET A 446 8.87 10.11 3.91
N ASP A 447 7.54 10.31 4.03
CA ASP A 447 6.62 9.28 4.50
C ASP A 447 6.59 8.09 3.53
N SER A 448 6.31 8.36 2.25
CA SER A 448 6.28 7.31 1.21
C SER A 448 7.65 6.65 1.03
N PHE A 449 8.74 7.42 1.12
CA PHE A 449 10.10 6.90 1.05
C PHE A 449 10.37 5.86 2.14
N ILE A 450 10.12 6.20 3.41
CA ILE A 450 10.49 5.32 4.52
C ILE A 450 9.59 4.07 4.58
N LYS A 451 8.31 4.20 4.22
CA LYS A 451 7.38 3.08 4.06
C LYS A 451 7.85 2.14 2.94
N THR A 452 8.34 2.70 1.83
CA THR A 452 8.97 1.94 0.74
C THR A 452 10.23 1.21 1.23
N CYS A 453 11.07 1.87 2.03
CA CYS A 453 12.25 1.22 2.61
C CYS A 453 11.88 0.02 3.49
N ILE A 454 10.87 0.14 4.35
CA ILE A 454 10.39 -0.98 5.19
C ILE A 454 9.95 -2.15 4.32
N LEU A 455 9.13 -1.89 3.29
CA LEU A 455 8.67 -2.94 2.38
C LEU A 455 9.81 -3.60 1.61
N GLN A 456 10.73 -2.81 1.05
CA GLN A 456 11.85 -3.33 0.27
C GLN A 456 12.90 -4.05 1.13
N GLU A 457 13.13 -3.56 2.36
CA GLU A 457 14.00 -4.23 3.32
C GLU A 457 13.41 -5.58 3.75
N LEU A 458 12.09 -5.64 3.97
CA LEU A 458 11.38 -6.88 4.29
C LEU A 458 11.43 -7.88 3.13
N MET A 459 11.10 -7.44 1.92
CA MET A 459 10.93 -8.30 0.75
C MET A 459 12.24 -8.62 0.02
N LYS A 460 13.25 -7.78 0.13
CA LYS A 460 14.51 -7.88 -0.65
C LYS A 460 14.24 -8.13 -2.15
N ASN A 461 13.49 -7.23 -2.76
CA ASN A 461 13.12 -7.37 -4.16
C ASN A 461 14.34 -7.28 -5.08
N TYR A 462 14.52 -8.30 -5.94
CA TYR A 462 15.65 -8.35 -6.87
C TYR A 462 15.59 -7.22 -7.91
N ASP A 463 14.40 -6.86 -8.37
CA ASP A 463 14.21 -5.92 -9.48
C ASP A 463 14.02 -4.45 -9.01
N VAL A 464 14.26 -4.16 -7.73
CA VAL A 464 14.06 -2.84 -7.11
C VAL A 464 14.71 -1.65 -7.83
N GLY A 465 15.75 -1.87 -8.64
CA GLY A 465 16.44 -0.85 -9.44
C GLY A 465 16.57 -1.20 -10.92
N PHE A 466 15.84 -2.22 -11.39
CA PHE A 466 15.88 -2.68 -12.77
C PHE A 466 14.65 -2.26 -13.58
N GLY A 467 13.49 -2.36 -12.96
CA GLY A 467 12.18 -2.04 -13.51
C GLY A 467 11.15 -2.06 -12.40
N SER A 468 9.92 -1.65 -12.72
CA SER A 468 8.77 -1.75 -11.83
C SER A 468 8.89 -0.96 -10.51
N PHE A 469 9.78 0.02 -10.45
CA PHE A 469 9.91 0.95 -9.33
C PHE A 469 9.34 2.31 -9.73
N TYR A 470 8.19 2.64 -9.17
CA TYR A 470 7.42 3.82 -9.55
C TYR A 470 7.68 5.01 -8.62
N LEU A 471 7.67 6.21 -9.23
CA LEU A 471 7.71 7.50 -8.57
C LEU A 471 6.67 8.40 -9.25
N TYR A 472 6.08 9.30 -8.50
CA TYR A 472 5.15 10.27 -9.08
C TYR A 472 5.18 11.61 -8.33
N VAL A 473 4.81 12.67 -9.05
CA VAL A 473 4.71 14.02 -8.52
C VAL A 473 3.64 14.78 -9.31
N ASP A 474 2.96 15.73 -8.68
CA ASP A 474 1.95 16.55 -9.36
C ASP A 474 2.12 18.01 -8.97
N PHE A 475 2.52 18.84 -9.93
CA PHE A 475 2.80 20.26 -9.76
C PHE A 475 1.56 21.16 -9.79
N THR A 476 0.36 20.60 -10.01
CA THR A 476 -0.87 21.38 -10.03
C THR A 476 -1.22 21.93 -8.65
N ALA A 477 -1.87 23.10 -8.60
CA ALA A 477 -2.14 23.80 -7.35
C ALA A 477 -2.99 22.99 -6.36
N THR A 478 -3.88 22.14 -6.85
CA THR A 478 -4.83 21.34 -6.06
C THR A 478 -4.31 19.95 -5.66
N SER A 479 -3.11 19.58 -6.10
CA SER A 479 -2.54 18.27 -5.86
C SER A 479 -2.23 18.02 -4.39
N LYS A 480 -2.36 16.75 -3.99
CA LYS A 480 -1.88 16.20 -2.72
C LYS A 480 -0.42 15.71 -2.82
N HIS A 481 0.09 15.47 -4.03
CA HIS A 481 1.39 14.87 -4.32
C HIS A 481 2.38 15.88 -4.89
N LYS A 482 2.59 16.99 -4.19
CA LYS A 482 3.49 18.07 -4.62
C LYS A 482 4.98 17.75 -4.48
N LYS A 483 5.30 16.64 -3.83
CA LYS A 483 6.66 16.13 -3.63
C LYS A 483 6.83 14.84 -4.41
N LEU A 484 8.06 14.53 -4.81
CA LEU A 484 8.36 13.26 -5.45
C LEU A 484 8.03 12.11 -4.47
N THR A 485 6.97 11.39 -4.78
CA THR A 485 6.38 10.33 -3.97
C THR A 485 6.89 8.97 -4.44
N PHE A 486 7.25 8.10 -3.50
CA PHE A 486 7.76 6.74 -3.72
C PHE A 486 6.60 5.72 -3.65
N GLY A 487 6.42 4.93 -4.67
CA GLY A 487 5.33 3.96 -4.83
C GLY A 487 4.76 4.07 -6.24
N ALA A 488 3.79 3.29 -6.67
CA ALA A 488 3.09 2.22 -5.98
C ALA A 488 3.90 0.92 -6.02
N PRO A 489 3.85 0.08 -4.97
CA PRO A 489 4.55 -1.21 -4.97
C PRO A 489 4.10 -2.11 -6.12
N TRP A 490 5.08 -2.71 -6.82
CA TRP A 490 4.81 -3.58 -7.96
C TRP A 490 5.93 -4.61 -8.17
N ASP A 491 5.58 -5.82 -8.70
CA ASP A 491 6.50 -6.84 -9.22
C ASP A 491 7.47 -7.43 -8.19
N PHE A 492 6.91 -8.17 -7.23
CA PHE A 492 7.66 -8.80 -6.14
C PHE A 492 7.85 -10.32 -6.32
N ASP A 493 7.60 -10.89 -7.48
CA ASP A 493 7.67 -12.34 -7.71
C ASP A 493 9.11 -12.90 -7.52
N LEU A 494 10.15 -12.09 -7.74
CA LEU A 494 11.56 -12.43 -7.51
C LEU A 494 12.11 -11.94 -6.16
N SER A 495 11.24 -11.69 -5.19
CA SER A 495 11.58 -11.24 -3.83
C SER A 495 11.56 -12.38 -2.80
N ALA A 496 11.71 -12.04 -1.53
CA ALA A 496 11.54 -12.92 -0.36
C ALA A 496 12.16 -14.33 -0.56
N GLY A 497 13.45 -14.35 -0.90
CA GLY A 497 14.25 -15.58 -1.08
C GLY A 497 13.95 -16.39 -2.33
N ASN A 498 13.20 -15.85 -3.31
CA ASN A 498 12.88 -16.56 -4.55
C ASN A 498 13.96 -16.47 -5.63
N LYS A 499 14.76 -15.43 -5.65
CA LYS A 499 15.87 -15.28 -6.60
C LYS A 499 17.13 -15.97 -6.13
N GLN A 500 17.76 -16.79 -6.99
CA GLN A 500 18.99 -17.49 -6.66
C GLN A 500 20.19 -16.53 -6.67
N SER A 501 20.49 -15.95 -5.51
CA SER A 501 21.64 -15.08 -5.31
C SER A 501 22.09 -15.10 -3.85
N GLY A 502 23.41 -14.97 -3.62
CA GLY A 502 24.04 -15.20 -2.33
C GLY A 502 23.48 -14.42 -1.16
N ASN A 503 23.45 -13.08 -1.24
CA ASN A 503 23.01 -12.23 -0.12
C ASN A 503 21.50 -11.98 -0.12
N ILE A 504 20.83 -12.02 -1.27
CA ILE A 504 19.40 -11.80 -1.42
C ILE A 504 18.56 -12.87 -0.71
N ILE A 505 19.03 -14.13 -0.72
CA ILE A 505 18.31 -15.22 -0.05
C ILE A 505 18.52 -15.25 1.47
N LYS A 506 19.52 -14.53 1.99
CA LYS A 506 19.76 -14.45 3.44
C LYS A 506 18.70 -13.59 4.11
N THR A 507 18.30 -14.01 5.30
CA THR A 507 17.30 -13.30 6.10
C THR A 507 17.91 -12.35 7.12
N ASP A 508 19.22 -12.43 7.37
CA ASP A 508 19.93 -11.85 8.51
C ASP A 508 21.01 -10.82 8.14
N ASN A 509 20.83 -10.11 7.04
CA ASN A 509 21.72 -9.02 6.61
C ASN A 509 20.95 -7.82 6.10
N GLU A 510 21.55 -6.63 6.19
CA GLU A 510 21.01 -5.41 5.61
C GLU A 510 20.87 -5.53 4.08
N PHE A 511 19.87 -4.90 3.51
CA PHE A 511 19.61 -4.90 2.08
C PHE A 511 19.89 -3.54 1.44
N ILE A 512 19.14 -2.50 1.81
CA ILE A 512 19.24 -1.17 1.21
C ILE A 512 20.59 -0.52 1.52
N LYS A 513 20.88 -0.37 2.80
CA LYS A 513 22.08 0.34 3.28
C LYS A 513 23.38 -0.32 2.87
N SER A 514 23.37 -1.64 2.63
CA SER A 514 24.52 -2.39 2.10
C SER A 514 24.67 -2.32 0.58
N GLY A 515 23.80 -1.60 -0.15
CA GLY A 515 23.83 -1.47 -1.60
C GLY A 515 23.18 -2.63 -2.35
N PHE A 516 22.16 -3.26 -1.76
CA PHE A 516 21.30 -4.31 -2.36
C PHE A 516 21.95 -5.66 -2.63
N GLY A 517 23.22 -5.86 -2.27
CA GLY A 517 23.92 -7.12 -2.58
C GLY A 517 23.97 -7.39 -4.08
N GLU A 518 23.40 -8.52 -4.52
CA GLU A 518 23.31 -8.91 -5.93
C GLU A 518 22.00 -8.50 -6.62
N ALA A 519 21.09 -7.80 -5.90
CA ALA A 519 19.91 -7.19 -6.52
C ALA A 519 20.30 -5.99 -7.39
N ASN A 520 19.37 -5.54 -8.21
CA ASN A 520 19.58 -4.35 -9.02
C ASN A 520 19.61 -3.10 -8.13
N PHE A 521 20.59 -2.24 -8.35
CA PHE A 521 20.86 -1.08 -7.52
C PHE A 521 19.83 0.02 -7.72
N ASN A 522 19.25 0.52 -6.62
CA ASN A 522 18.36 1.66 -6.62
C ASN A 522 19.04 2.89 -5.98
N PRO A 523 19.34 3.95 -6.76
CA PRO A 523 20.08 5.09 -6.24
C PRO A 523 19.33 5.90 -5.19
N TRP A 524 17.99 6.03 -5.31
CA TRP A 524 17.18 6.77 -4.35
C TRP A 524 17.23 6.16 -2.97
N LEU A 525 16.84 4.88 -2.88
CA LEU A 525 16.79 4.18 -1.60
C LEU A 525 18.17 4.10 -0.96
N TYR A 526 19.22 3.85 -1.77
CA TYR A 526 20.58 3.81 -1.25
C TYR A 526 21.03 5.17 -0.71
N LEU A 527 20.95 6.23 -1.51
CA LEU A 527 21.44 7.56 -1.11
C LEU A 527 20.67 8.11 0.09
N LEU A 528 19.34 7.99 0.09
CA LEU A 528 18.53 8.41 1.24
C LEU A 528 18.87 7.62 2.51
N SER A 529 19.26 6.33 2.37
CA SER A 529 19.74 5.54 3.51
C SER A 529 21.10 5.99 4.07
N GLN A 530 21.84 6.84 3.34
CA GLN A 530 23.12 7.41 3.77
C GLN A 530 22.99 8.79 4.40
N THR A 531 21.78 9.36 4.51
CA THR A 531 21.51 10.63 5.18
C THR A 531 21.64 10.52 6.70
N ASP A 532 21.88 11.64 7.37
CA ASP A 532 22.06 11.70 8.82
C ASP A 532 20.80 11.32 9.63
N PHE A 533 19.63 11.57 9.09
CA PHE A 533 18.32 11.31 9.72
C PHE A 533 17.77 9.89 9.50
N TYR A 534 18.27 9.13 8.51
CA TYR A 534 17.65 7.87 8.10
C TYR A 534 17.48 6.84 9.23
N ASN A 535 18.55 6.64 10.02
CA ASN A 535 18.52 5.63 11.08
C ASN A 535 17.47 5.91 12.15
N GLU A 536 17.28 7.16 12.51
CA GLU A 536 16.26 7.57 13.48
C GLU A 536 14.86 7.44 12.87
N LEU A 537 14.70 7.90 11.62
CA LEU A 537 13.42 7.90 10.93
C LEU A 537 12.90 6.47 10.72
N ILE A 538 13.74 5.56 10.20
CA ILE A 538 13.31 4.18 9.96
C ILE A 538 12.97 3.45 11.26
N LYS A 539 13.66 3.71 12.37
CA LYS A 539 13.33 3.13 13.68
C LYS A 539 11.94 3.57 14.16
N LYS A 540 11.61 4.85 14.03
CA LYS A 540 10.29 5.39 14.39
C LYS A 540 9.17 4.72 13.59
N TYR A 541 9.31 4.68 12.26
CA TYR A 541 8.31 4.06 11.39
C TYR A 541 8.22 2.55 11.57
N TYR A 542 9.35 1.88 11.74
CA TYR A 542 9.37 0.45 11.98
C TYR A 542 8.73 0.08 13.33
N THR A 543 8.86 0.91 14.35
CA THR A 543 8.17 0.72 15.63
C THR A 543 6.64 0.77 15.45
N VAL A 544 6.15 1.74 14.71
CA VAL A 544 4.72 1.86 14.36
C VAL A 544 4.27 0.63 13.56
N PHE A 545 5.02 0.25 12.55
CA PHE A 545 4.76 -0.94 11.74
C PHE A 545 4.68 -2.22 12.58
N ALA A 546 5.65 -2.46 13.44
CA ALA A 546 5.70 -3.66 14.29
C ALA A 546 4.53 -3.72 15.28
N ASN A 547 4.13 -2.57 15.84
CA ASN A 547 3.02 -2.48 16.78
C ASN A 547 1.63 -2.61 16.12
N SER A 548 1.54 -2.41 14.82
CA SER A 548 0.26 -2.44 14.07
C SER A 548 -0.16 -3.84 13.63
N LEU A 549 0.61 -4.89 13.91
CA LEU A 549 0.35 -6.29 13.56
C LEU A 549 0.14 -6.54 12.05
N VAL A 550 0.59 -5.61 11.21
CA VAL A 550 0.41 -5.67 9.75
C VAL A 550 1.07 -6.90 9.15
N PHE A 551 2.26 -7.22 9.64
CA PHE A 551 3.01 -8.40 9.18
C PHE A 551 2.31 -9.71 9.54
N GLU A 552 1.88 -9.86 10.79
CA GLU A 552 1.20 -11.05 11.31
C GLU A 552 -0.09 -11.31 10.53
N LYS A 553 -0.82 -10.26 10.21
CA LYS A 553 -2.01 -10.32 9.39
C LYS A 553 -1.70 -10.80 7.97
N ALA A 554 -0.69 -10.25 7.33
CA ALA A 554 -0.28 -10.68 5.98
C ALA A 554 0.19 -12.14 5.94
N ILE A 555 0.88 -12.62 6.99
CA ILE A 555 1.24 -14.04 7.15
C ILE A 555 -0.01 -14.92 7.33
N ASN A 556 -0.98 -14.45 8.11
CA ASN A 556 -2.23 -15.20 8.31
C ASN A 556 -3.03 -15.33 7.00
N GLU A 557 -3.01 -14.32 6.11
CA GLU A 557 -3.64 -14.42 4.77
C GLU A 557 -2.99 -15.51 3.90
N ILE A 558 -1.66 -15.63 3.91
CA ILE A 558 -0.96 -16.71 3.20
C ILE A 558 -1.39 -18.08 3.76
N ASN A 559 -1.37 -18.23 5.09
CA ASN A 559 -1.71 -19.48 5.76
C ASN A 559 -3.17 -19.87 5.51
N TYR A 560 -4.07 -18.89 5.62
CA TYR A 560 -5.49 -19.08 5.33
C TYR A 560 -5.72 -19.52 3.89
N GLY A 561 -5.27 -18.74 2.92
CA GLY A 561 -5.53 -19.02 1.51
C GLY A 561 -4.89 -20.34 1.03
N THR A 562 -3.69 -20.68 1.55
CA THR A 562 -3.03 -21.96 1.25
C THR A 562 -3.90 -23.16 1.64
N GLU A 563 -4.64 -23.08 2.75
CA GLU A 563 -5.53 -24.17 3.19
C GLU A 563 -6.92 -24.07 2.56
N ALA A 564 -7.51 -22.87 2.53
CA ALA A 564 -8.86 -22.67 2.01
C ALA A 564 -8.96 -22.98 0.51
N TYR A 565 -7.94 -22.63 -0.27
CA TYR A 565 -7.93 -22.79 -1.73
C TYR A 565 -6.99 -23.91 -2.22
N LYS A 566 -6.67 -24.87 -1.35
CA LYS A 566 -5.73 -25.96 -1.66
C LYS A 566 -6.08 -26.75 -2.93
N ASN A 567 -7.38 -26.93 -3.21
CA ASN A 567 -7.83 -27.66 -4.41
C ASN A 567 -7.54 -26.86 -5.68
N ASP A 568 -7.78 -25.56 -5.67
CA ASP A 568 -7.49 -24.66 -6.79
C ASP A 568 -5.98 -24.59 -7.06
N PHE A 569 -5.15 -24.48 -6.01
CA PHE A 569 -3.70 -24.51 -6.14
C PHE A 569 -3.15 -25.86 -6.60
N ASN A 570 -3.75 -26.97 -6.20
CA ASN A 570 -3.39 -28.29 -6.71
C ASN A 570 -3.72 -28.42 -8.21
N ASN A 571 -4.89 -27.93 -8.64
CA ASN A 571 -5.29 -27.89 -10.05
C ASN A 571 -4.33 -27.04 -10.89
N ASP A 572 -3.89 -25.88 -10.37
CA ASP A 572 -2.86 -25.06 -11.00
C ASP A 572 -1.54 -25.81 -11.15
N THR A 573 -1.10 -26.48 -10.07
CA THR A 573 0.14 -27.27 -10.06
C THR A 573 0.07 -28.41 -11.06
N GLU A 574 -1.05 -29.11 -11.15
CA GLU A 574 -1.26 -30.20 -12.11
C GLU A 574 -1.29 -29.68 -13.57
N ARG A 575 -1.98 -28.56 -13.81
CA ARG A 575 -2.12 -27.94 -15.15
C ARG A 575 -0.77 -27.54 -15.73
N TRP A 576 0.09 -26.94 -14.92
CA TRP A 576 1.38 -26.40 -15.38
C TRP A 576 2.57 -27.26 -14.99
N LYS A 577 2.37 -28.30 -14.17
CA LYS A 577 3.44 -29.11 -13.57
C LYS A 577 4.51 -28.20 -12.97
N ASN A 578 4.05 -27.18 -12.26
CA ASN A 578 4.88 -26.12 -11.70
C ASN A 578 6.01 -26.74 -10.88
N GLY A 579 7.25 -26.43 -11.25
CA GLY A 579 8.42 -26.99 -10.64
C GLY A 579 9.11 -28.11 -11.43
N ALA A 580 8.50 -28.63 -12.51
CA ALA A 580 9.18 -29.61 -13.38
C ALA A 580 10.38 -28.97 -14.12
N GLU A 581 10.29 -27.66 -14.40
CA GLU A 581 11.38 -26.91 -15.02
C GLU A 581 11.87 -25.79 -14.11
N LYS A 582 13.11 -25.91 -13.63
CA LYS A 582 13.78 -24.84 -12.89
C LYS A 582 14.06 -23.69 -13.86
N THR A 583 13.32 -22.59 -13.73
CA THR A 583 13.63 -21.38 -14.48
C THR A 583 14.97 -20.81 -14.00
N ARG A 584 15.67 -20.03 -14.84
CA ARG A 584 16.90 -19.31 -14.44
C ARG A 584 16.67 -18.31 -13.29
N MET A 585 15.41 -18.00 -13.02
CA MET A 585 15.03 -16.93 -12.12
C MET A 585 14.75 -17.43 -10.70
N GLN A 586 14.32 -18.68 -10.53
CA GLN A 586 13.93 -19.24 -9.23
C GLN A 586 15.11 -19.83 -8.46
N THR A 587 15.05 -19.73 -7.13
CA THR A 587 16.03 -20.34 -6.22
C THR A 587 15.84 -21.85 -6.10
N ARG A 588 14.59 -22.28 -5.97
CA ARG A 588 14.19 -23.67 -5.67
C ARG A 588 12.99 -24.09 -6.50
N GLN A 589 12.86 -25.42 -6.64
CA GLN A 589 11.63 -26.06 -7.05
C GLN A 589 10.95 -26.68 -5.85
N TYR A 590 9.64 -26.54 -5.79
CA TYR A 590 8.81 -27.08 -4.71
C TYR A 590 7.88 -28.15 -5.29
N LYS A 591 7.54 -29.16 -4.48
CA LYS A 591 6.64 -30.26 -4.89
C LYS A 591 5.18 -29.81 -4.96
N SER A 592 4.82 -28.74 -4.24
CA SER A 592 3.47 -28.21 -4.18
C SER A 592 3.49 -26.71 -3.86
N GLN A 593 2.39 -26.02 -4.13
CA GLN A 593 2.16 -24.64 -3.72
C GLN A 593 2.28 -24.51 -2.19
N LYS A 594 1.74 -25.47 -1.42
CA LYS A 594 1.84 -25.47 0.05
C LYS A 594 3.28 -25.51 0.54
N GLU A 595 4.16 -26.32 -0.07
CA GLU A 595 5.58 -26.34 0.28
C GLU A 595 6.24 -24.98 -0.02
N ALA A 596 5.92 -24.37 -1.16
CA ALA A 596 6.43 -23.07 -1.54
C ALA A 596 5.95 -21.95 -0.60
N SER A 597 4.68 -21.97 -0.20
CA SER A 597 4.12 -21.02 0.78
C SER A 597 4.72 -21.20 2.17
N THR A 598 4.93 -22.44 2.60
CA THR A 598 5.60 -22.73 3.88
C THR A 598 7.01 -22.15 3.92
N TYR A 599 7.77 -22.31 2.80
CA TYR A 599 9.09 -21.69 2.68
C TYR A 599 9.02 -20.16 2.72
N LEU A 600 8.06 -19.56 2.01
CA LEU A 600 7.87 -18.11 2.01
C LEU A 600 7.58 -17.57 3.42
N VAL A 601 6.65 -18.19 4.14
CA VAL A 601 6.29 -17.81 5.51
C VAL A 601 7.50 -17.94 6.45
N ASP A 602 8.25 -19.05 6.39
CA ASP A 602 9.46 -19.26 7.20
C ASP A 602 10.52 -18.19 6.89
N TRP A 603 10.75 -17.89 5.60
CA TRP A 603 11.71 -16.88 5.17
C TRP A 603 11.31 -15.48 5.68
N LEU A 604 10.06 -15.08 5.48
CA LEU A 604 9.54 -13.77 5.91
C LEU A 604 9.58 -13.62 7.43
N THR A 605 9.22 -14.67 8.18
CA THR A 605 9.26 -14.66 9.65
C THR A 605 10.70 -14.48 10.17
N LYS A 606 11.66 -15.19 9.60
CA LYS A 606 13.08 -15.00 9.92
C LYS A 606 13.57 -13.61 9.57
N ARG A 607 13.11 -13.09 8.42
CA ARG A 607 13.46 -11.73 7.98
C ARG A 607 12.92 -10.67 8.93
N LYS A 608 11.65 -10.78 9.33
CA LYS A 608 11.07 -9.87 10.32
C LYS A 608 11.83 -9.93 11.65
N THR A 609 12.14 -11.13 12.14
CA THR A 609 12.94 -11.31 13.38
C THR A 609 14.27 -10.57 13.31
N TYR A 610 14.95 -10.60 12.17
CA TYR A 610 16.18 -9.82 11.97
C TYR A 610 15.90 -8.33 12.01
N MET A 611 14.88 -7.85 11.31
CA MET A 611 14.51 -6.42 11.29
C MET A 611 14.10 -5.93 12.67
N ASP A 612 13.35 -6.71 13.45
CA ASP A 612 13.00 -6.41 14.84
C ASP A 612 14.26 -6.18 15.68
N LYS A 613 15.25 -7.07 15.53
CA LYS A 613 16.54 -6.92 16.23
C LYS A 613 17.29 -5.66 15.83
N VAL A 614 17.19 -5.23 14.56
CA VAL A 614 17.92 -4.05 14.05
C VAL A 614 17.23 -2.75 14.40
N TYR A 615 15.91 -2.72 14.32
CA TYR A 615 15.15 -1.46 14.37
C TYR A 615 14.41 -1.23 15.69
N LEU A 616 14.16 -2.27 16.50
CA LEU A 616 13.51 -2.13 17.82
C LEU A 616 14.50 -2.17 18.99
N SER A 617 15.80 -2.40 18.71
CA SER A 617 16.86 -2.43 19.73
C SER A 617 17.37 -1.04 20.12
#